data_f4d8c80ea18dbede0318a729ea96c1a9
#
_entry.id   f4d8c80ea18dbede0318a729ea96c1a9
#
_cell.length_a   1.000
_cell.length_b   1.000
_cell.length_c   1.000
_cell.angle_alpha   90.00
_cell.angle_beta   90.00
_cell.angle_gamma   90.00
#
_symmetry.space_group_name_H-M   'P 1'
#
loop_
_entity.id
_entity.type
_entity.pdbx_description
1 polymer ?
#
loop_
_entity_poly.entity_id
_entity_poly.type
_entity_poly.pdbx_seq_one_letter_code
_entity_poly.pdbx_strand_id
1 'polypeptide(L)'
;MTRRSRIHRTLLTILAFSFAVFSQGAQAAEREKLLSDLGVYGTFAAFKVDMDWWKLEKGAREAATASVKEVVQKHADHVIVDTYLLRGLSEHADLLLRIHATELIHNQQFLVDFMRTGLGVHLVNTSTFNGLTKKANYVPSFPDDTKASLKTPTDAGAKPYAIVIPIRKDPAWWLMDQETRVRQMKEHTDAAIPYLKTIQRKLYHSNGLDDFDFITYFETANLADFNSLILALQQVKENQHNRRFGNPTLVGTVHPLDDILDVFAR
;
A
#
# COMPACT_ATOMS: atom_id res chain seq x y z
N MET A 1 61.99 29.56 18.48
CA MET A 1 61.04 30.23 17.58
C MET A 1 60.00 29.20 17.12
N THR A 2 58.82 29.31 17.66
CA THR A 2 57.47 29.06 17.22
C THR A 2 57.13 27.81 16.41
N ARG A 3 56.69 26.78 17.13
CA ARG A 3 55.73 25.75 16.62
C ARG A 3 54.34 26.09 17.15
N ARG A 4 53.42 26.42 16.27
CA ARG A 4 51.96 26.39 16.55
C ARG A 4 51.16 26.02 15.31
N SER A 5 50.15 25.19 15.62
CA SER A 5 48.91 24.94 14.86
C SER A 5 48.89 23.88 13.76
N ARG A 6 48.57 22.67 14.19
CA ARG A 6 47.86 21.67 13.37
C ARG A 6 47.07 20.75 14.28
N ILE A 7 46.02 21.24 14.89
CA ILE A 7 44.99 20.38 15.52
C ILE A 7 43.68 21.20 15.47
N HIS A 8 42.90 21.09 14.42
CA HIS A 8 41.50 21.56 14.41
C HIS A 8 40.75 21.19 13.10
N ARG A 9 40.99 20.01 12.52
CA ARG A 9 40.20 19.61 11.35
C ARG A 9 39.62 18.20 11.38
N THR A 10 39.70 17.46 12.47
CA THR A 10 39.31 16.04 12.50
C THR A 10 38.05 15.75 13.35
N LEU A 11 37.43 16.76 13.97
CA LEU A 11 36.28 16.53 14.86
C LEU A 11 34.90 16.88 14.26
N LEU A 12 34.85 17.50 13.09
CA LEU A 12 33.54 17.87 12.48
C LEU A 12 32.95 16.79 11.58
N THR A 13 33.72 15.79 11.16
CA THR A 13 33.24 14.78 10.21
C THR A 13 32.54 13.57 10.87
N ILE A 14 32.77 13.39 12.18
CA ILE A 14 32.19 12.22 12.89
C ILE A 14 30.79 12.51 13.41
N LEU A 15 30.40 13.77 13.64
CA LEU A 15 29.07 14.11 14.14
C LEU A 15 27.95 14.03 13.06
N ALA A 16 28.31 14.25 11.79
CA ALA A 16 27.31 14.22 10.70
C ALA A 16 26.85 12.79 10.32
N PHE A 17 27.73 11.79 10.51
CA PHE A 17 27.41 10.40 10.18
C PHE A 17 26.52 9.71 11.24
N SER A 18 26.61 10.13 12.51
CA SER A 18 25.80 9.56 13.59
C SER A 18 24.34 10.02 13.54
N PHE A 19 24.04 11.21 13.01
CA PHE A 19 22.68 11.74 12.91
C PHE A 19 21.86 11.08 11.79
N ALA A 20 22.49 10.72 10.68
CA ALA A 20 21.80 10.09 9.54
C ALA A 20 21.37 8.63 9.83
N VAL A 21 22.17 7.89 10.61
CA VAL A 21 21.87 6.51 11.00
C VAL A 21 20.77 6.45 12.06
N PHE A 22 20.68 7.40 12.97
CA PHE A 22 19.62 7.46 13.98
C PHE A 22 18.26 7.84 13.38
N SER A 23 18.22 8.70 12.36
CA SER A 23 16.96 9.08 11.71
C SER A 23 16.35 7.93 10.88
N GLN A 24 17.18 7.14 10.21
CA GLN A 24 16.67 5.99 9.43
C GLN A 24 16.13 4.87 10.32
N GLY A 25 16.75 4.60 11.47
CA GLY A 25 16.26 3.60 12.41
C GLY A 25 14.95 4.01 13.10
N ALA A 26 14.80 5.27 13.50
CA ALA A 26 13.58 5.79 14.09
C ALA A 26 12.42 5.81 13.09
N GLN A 27 12.65 6.22 11.84
CA GLN A 27 11.64 6.25 10.79
C GLN A 27 11.18 4.84 10.39
N ALA A 28 12.08 3.85 10.34
CA ALA A 28 11.71 2.45 10.07
C ALA A 28 10.86 1.85 11.20
N ALA A 29 11.18 2.13 12.46
CA ALA A 29 10.40 1.67 13.60
C ALA A 29 9.00 2.31 13.65
N GLU A 30 8.86 3.58 13.33
CA GLU A 30 7.57 4.26 13.22
C GLU A 30 6.74 3.71 12.06
N ARG A 31 7.39 3.37 10.93
CA ARG A 31 6.73 2.74 9.79
C ARG A 31 6.11 1.40 10.17
N GLU A 32 6.86 0.49 10.79
CA GLU A 32 6.36 -0.82 11.21
C GLU A 32 5.20 -0.67 12.20
N LYS A 33 5.34 0.24 13.16
CA LYS A 33 4.28 0.55 14.11
C LYS A 33 3.02 1.02 13.40
N LEU A 34 3.11 2.04 12.55
CA LEU A 34 1.95 2.59 11.84
C LEU A 34 1.27 1.53 10.97
N LEU A 35 2.04 0.70 10.27
CA LEU A 35 1.48 -0.35 9.41
C LEU A 35 0.88 -1.53 10.20
N SER A 36 1.29 -1.76 11.45
CA SER A 36 0.72 -2.80 12.33
C SER A 36 -0.50 -2.29 13.12
N ASP A 37 -0.61 -0.98 13.35
CA ASP A 37 -1.66 -0.39 14.19
C ASP A 37 -3.05 -0.50 13.53
N LEU A 38 -4.04 -0.49 14.41
CA LEU A 38 -5.45 -0.34 14.03
C LEU A 38 -5.83 1.15 14.08
N GLY A 39 -6.85 1.51 13.30
CA GLY A 39 -7.26 2.91 13.21
C GLY A 39 -6.40 3.73 12.25
N VAL A 40 -5.62 3.08 11.38
CA VAL A 40 -4.81 3.73 10.36
C VAL A 40 -5.60 3.84 9.07
N TYR A 41 -5.67 5.03 8.52
CA TYR A 41 -6.27 5.28 7.22
C TYR A 41 -5.32 4.92 6.09
N GLY A 42 -5.81 4.13 5.14
CA GLY A 42 -5.12 3.82 3.89
C GLY A 42 -5.83 4.45 2.71
N THR A 43 -5.09 5.18 1.89
CA THR A 43 -5.57 5.70 0.60
C THR A 43 -4.77 5.04 -0.52
N PHE A 44 -5.46 4.46 -1.47
CA PHE A 44 -4.89 3.85 -2.69
C PHE A 44 -5.23 4.76 -3.85
N ALA A 45 -4.27 5.50 -4.36
CA ALA A 45 -4.46 6.43 -5.46
C ALA A 45 -3.74 5.94 -6.72
N ALA A 46 -4.50 5.60 -7.76
CA ALA A 46 -4.00 5.12 -9.03
C ALA A 46 -4.00 6.23 -10.08
N PHE A 47 -2.93 6.31 -10.83
CA PHE A 47 -2.70 7.36 -11.81
C PHE A 47 -2.28 6.81 -13.16
N LYS A 48 -2.76 7.44 -14.21
CA LYS A 48 -2.30 7.22 -15.57
C LYS A 48 -1.56 8.46 -16.06
N VAL A 49 -0.40 8.25 -16.67
CA VAL A 49 0.39 9.32 -17.26
C VAL A 49 -0.28 9.77 -18.57
N ASP A 50 -0.48 11.06 -18.75
CA ASP A 50 -1.00 11.60 -19.99
C ASP A 50 0.01 11.51 -21.15
N MET A 51 -0.48 11.65 -22.37
CA MET A 51 0.38 11.54 -23.55
C MET A 51 1.31 12.74 -23.74
N ASP A 52 1.00 13.88 -23.12
CA ASP A 52 1.82 15.09 -23.25
C ASP A 52 3.11 14.97 -22.45
N TRP A 53 3.12 14.16 -21.38
CA TRP A 53 4.33 13.80 -20.65
C TRP A 53 5.44 13.27 -21.56
N TRP A 54 5.09 12.37 -22.47
CA TRP A 54 6.06 11.72 -23.36
C TRP A 54 6.57 12.63 -24.50
N LYS A 55 5.95 13.80 -24.68
CA LYS A 55 6.41 14.84 -25.62
C LYS A 55 7.44 15.77 -25.00
N LEU A 56 7.58 15.76 -23.67
CA LEU A 56 8.58 16.55 -22.96
C LEU A 56 9.99 16.02 -23.27
N GLU A 57 10.93 16.94 -23.38
CA GLU A 57 12.36 16.60 -23.44
C GLU A 57 12.77 15.86 -22.18
N LYS A 58 13.74 14.91 -22.29
CA LYS A 58 14.21 14.09 -21.19
C LYS A 58 14.60 14.93 -19.97
N GLY A 59 15.38 15.99 -20.15
CA GLY A 59 15.80 16.86 -19.05
C GLY A 59 14.63 17.54 -18.31
N ALA A 60 13.54 17.85 -19.04
CA ALA A 60 12.32 18.40 -18.43
C ALA A 60 11.61 17.32 -17.58
N ARG A 61 11.53 16.07 -18.05
CA ARG A 61 10.97 14.96 -17.27
C ARG A 61 11.79 14.68 -16.02
N GLU A 62 13.13 14.66 -16.11
CA GLU A 62 14.03 14.49 -14.95
C GLU A 62 13.81 15.59 -13.91
N ALA A 63 13.72 16.85 -14.32
CA ALA A 63 13.44 17.97 -13.42
C ALA A 63 12.03 17.86 -12.79
N ALA A 64 11.03 17.47 -13.57
CA ALA A 64 9.66 17.32 -13.10
C ALA A 64 9.52 16.19 -12.07
N THR A 65 10.19 15.05 -12.27
CA THR A 65 10.19 13.92 -11.30
C THR A 65 10.91 14.27 -10.01
N ALA A 66 11.95 15.12 -10.01
CA ALA A 66 12.66 15.53 -8.82
C ALA A 66 11.74 16.19 -7.77
N SER A 67 10.76 17.01 -8.19
CA SER A 67 9.81 17.68 -7.30
C SER A 67 8.92 16.71 -6.51
N VAL A 68 8.74 15.47 -6.96
CA VAL A 68 7.98 14.43 -6.24
C VAL A 68 8.71 14.04 -4.95
N LYS A 69 10.04 13.91 -4.99
CA LYS A 69 10.85 13.55 -3.82
C LYS A 69 10.74 14.59 -2.70
N GLU A 70 10.70 15.87 -3.08
CA GLU A 70 10.52 16.98 -2.14
C GLU A 70 9.17 16.89 -1.42
N VAL A 71 8.10 16.57 -2.15
CA VAL A 71 6.76 16.40 -1.56
C VAL A 71 6.72 15.19 -0.63
N VAL A 72 7.28 14.05 -1.02
CA VAL A 72 7.35 12.87 -0.13
C VAL A 72 8.11 13.20 1.14
N GLN A 73 9.26 13.88 1.04
CA GLN A 73 10.04 14.29 2.21
C GLN A 73 9.29 15.30 3.09
N LYS A 74 8.58 16.26 2.51
CA LYS A 74 7.78 17.27 3.23
C LYS A 74 6.71 16.64 4.13
N HIS A 75 6.14 15.53 3.69
CA HIS A 75 5.04 14.85 4.40
C HIS A 75 5.49 13.64 5.23
N ALA A 76 6.81 13.33 5.27
CA ALA A 76 7.34 12.11 5.90
C ALA A 76 7.00 11.93 7.38
N ASP A 77 6.75 13.03 8.12
CA ASP A 77 6.34 12.98 9.53
C ASP A 77 4.88 12.56 9.75
N HIS A 78 4.05 12.61 8.71
CA HIS A 78 2.61 12.37 8.81
C HIS A 78 2.12 11.20 7.98
N VAL A 79 2.77 10.89 6.86
CA VAL A 79 2.35 9.84 5.94
C VAL A 79 3.48 8.86 5.63
N ILE A 80 3.08 7.61 5.41
CA ILE A 80 3.92 6.60 4.77
C ILE A 80 3.41 6.41 3.36
N VAL A 81 4.29 6.44 2.38
CA VAL A 81 3.97 6.26 0.97
C VAL A 81 4.70 5.04 0.43
N ASP A 82 3.94 4.06 -0.04
CA ASP A 82 4.43 2.93 -0.82
C ASP A 82 4.09 3.14 -2.29
N THR A 83 4.97 2.71 -3.17
CA THR A 83 4.88 2.97 -4.60
C THR A 83 4.91 1.68 -5.41
N TYR A 84 4.07 1.62 -6.45
CA TYR A 84 3.92 0.44 -7.30
C TYR A 84 3.86 0.84 -8.77
N LEU A 85 4.62 0.13 -9.60
CA LEU A 85 4.57 0.30 -11.06
C LEU A 85 3.47 -0.61 -11.63
N LEU A 86 2.47 0.00 -12.25
CA LEU A 86 1.37 -0.70 -12.91
C LEU A 86 1.50 -0.67 -14.44
N ARG A 87 2.35 0.24 -14.97
CA ARG A 87 2.57 0.40 -16.40
C ARG A 87 3.00 -0.92 -17.04
N GLY A 88 2.28 -1.33 -18.07
CA GLY A 88 2.49 -2.59 -18.77
C GLY A 88 1.74 -3.78 -18.17
N LEU A 89 1.17 -3.66 -16.96
CA LEU A 89 0.35 -4.69 -16.32
C LEU A 89 -1.12 -4.29 -16.16
N SER A 90 -1.44 -2.99 -16.18
CA SER A 90 -2.80 -2.49 -16.04
C SER A 90 -3.15 -1.53 -17.18
N GLU A 91 -4.36 -1.64 -17.71
CA GLU A 91 -4.91 -0.65 -18.63
C GLU A 91 -5.41 0.60 -17.89
N HIS A 92 -5.70 0.45 -16.59
CA HIS A 92 -6.34 1.48 -15.77
C HIS A 92 -5.36 2.52 -15.24
N ALA A 93 -4.11 2.11 -14.96
CA ALA A 93 -3.12 3.00 -14.34
C ALA A 93 -1.68 2.62 -14.70
N ASP A 94 -0.77 3.58 -14.58
CA ASP A 94 0.68 3.40 -14.72
C ASP A 94 1.39 3.39 -13.35
N LEU A 95 0.84 4.14 -12.37
CA LEU A 95 1.37 4.31 -11.02
C LEU A 95 0.26 4.09 -10.00
N LEU A 96 0.58 3.40 -8.90
CA LEU A 96 -0.25 3.36 -7.71
C LEU A 96 0.55 3.85 -6.50
N LEU A 97 -0.04 4.74 -5.72
CA LEU A 97 0.43 5.15 -4.41
C LEU A 97 -0.47 4.53 -3.34
N ARG A 98 0.12 3.88 -2.35
CA ARG A 98 -0.55 3.45 -1.12
C ARG A 98 -0.06 4.31 0.02
N ILE A 99 -0.93 5.16 0.54
CA ILE A 99 -0.61 6.19 1.52
C ILE A 99 -1.27 5.83 2.84
N HIS A 100 -0.52 5.90 3.94
CA HIS A 100 -1.02 5.63 5.29
C HIS A 100 -0.77 6.80 6.22
N ALA A 101 -1.77 7.12 7.02
CA ALA A 101 -1.67 8.08 8.12
C ALA A 101 -2.64 7.73 9.26
N THR A 102 -2.41 8.28 10.43
CA THR A 102 -3.34 8.21 11.56
C THR A 102 -4.60 9.06 11.34
N GLU A 103 -4.51 10.06 10.47
CA GLU A 103 -5.61 10.95 10.09
C GLU A 103 -5.74 11.03 8.57
N LEU A 104 -6.95 10.85 8.05
CA LEU A 104 -7.20 10.84 6.60
C LEU A 104 -6.84 12.17 5.91
N ILE A 105 -6.92 13.29 6.64
CA ILE A 105 -6.57 14.60 6.12
C ILE A 105 -5.09 14.69 5.68
N HIS A 106 -4.19 13.96 6.33
CA HIS A 106 -2.78 13.93 5.93
C HIS A 106 -2.57 13.24 4.59
N ASN A 107 -3.32 12.15 4.33
CA ASN A 107 -3.33 11.49 3.01
C ASN A 107 -3.82 12.47 1.92
N GLN A 108 -4.88 13.24 2.21
CA GLN A 108 -5.40 14.24 1.28
C GLN A 108 -4.40 15.37 1.02
N GLN A 109 -3.78 15.92 2.06
CA GLN A 109 -2.79 16.99 1.94
C GLN A 109 -1.59 16.55 1.10
N PHE A 110 -1.09 15.33 1.34
CA PHE A 110 -0.04 14.74 0.54
C PHE A 110 -0.44 14.63 -0.94
N LEU A 111 -1.63 14.08 -1.23
CA LEU A 111 -2.09 13.91 -2.62
C LEU A 111 -2.30 15.25 -3.34
N VAL A 112 -2.80 16.27 -2.64
CA VAL A 112 -2.95 17.62 -3.21
C VAL A 112 -1.60 18.21 -3.60
N ASP A 113 -0.59 18.07 -2.76
CA ASP A 113 0.75 18.56 -3.07
C ASP A 113 1.42 17.70 -4.15
N PHE A 114 1.24 16.36 -4.10
CA PHE A 114 1.75 15.45 -5.11
C PHE A 114 1.22 15.79 -6.52
N MET A 115 -0.09 16.03 -6.66
CA MET A 115 -0.70 16.38 -7.94
C MET A 115 -0.27 17.77 -8.48
N ARG A 116 0.38 18.59 -7.66
CA ARG A 116 0.96 19.89 -8.06
C ARG A 116 2.42 19.77 -8.49
N THR A 117 3.08 18.64 -8.32
CA THR A 117 4.47 18.43 -8.76
C THR A 117 4.57 18.46 -10.29
N GLY A 118 5.78 18.63 -10.81
CA GLY A 118 6.01 18.61 -12.24
C GLY A 118 5.55 17.32 -12.94
N LEU A 119 5.67 16.15 -12.28
CA LEU A 119 5.06 14.91 -12.76
C LEU A 119 3.55 14.90 -12.49
N GLY A 120 3.12 15.34 -11.31
CA GLY A 120 1.73 15.26 -10.87
C GLY A 120 0.73 15.95 -11.79
N VAL A 121 1.10 17.08 -12.41
CA VAL A 121 0.24 17.81 -13.37
C VAL A 121 0.02 17.04 -14.68
N HIS A 122 0.82 16.01 -14.96
CA HIS A 122 0.67 15.09 -16.09
C HIS A 122 0.05 13.75 -15.70
N LEU A 123 -0.46 13.63 -14.47
CA LEU A 123 -1.10 12.42 -13.97
C LEU A 123 -2.61 12.59 -13.90
N VAL A 124 -3.33 11.71 -14.57
CA VAL A 124 -4.79 11.57 -14.43
C VAL A 124 -5.07 10.56 -13.33
N ASN A 125 -5.75 11.00 -12.25
CA ASN A 125 -6.22 10.08 -11.22
C ASN A 125 -7.35 9.22 -11.79
N THR A 126 -7.13 7.92 -11.87
CA THR A 126 -8.09 6.96 -12.46
C THR A 126 -8.92 6.24 -11.43
N SER A 127 -8.40 6.11 -10.21
CA SER A 127 -9.11 5.50 -9.08
C SER A 127 -8.50 5.96 -7.77
N THR A 128 -9.35 6.21 -6.78
CA THR A 128 -8.91 6.43 -5.40
C THR A 128 -9.79 5.62 -4.48
N PHE A 129 -9.17 4.80 -3.62
CA PHE A 129 -9.89 4.00 -2.62
C PHE A 129 -9.42 4.40 -1.23
N ASN A 130 -10.39 4.63 -0.32
CA ASN A 130 -10.12 4.99 1.06
C ASN A 130 -10.64 3.91 2.01
N GLY A 131 -9.87 3.60 3.02
CA GLY A 131 -10.28 2.64 4.04
C GLY A 131 -9.52 2.79 5.34
N LEU A 132 -10.00 2.10 6.34
CA LEU A 132 -9.50 2.14 7.72
C LEU A 132 -9.17 0.73 8.20
N THR A 133 -8.03 0.54 8.83
CA THR A 133 -7.67 -0.75 9.46
C THR A 133 -8.45 -0.96 10.74
N LYS A 134 -9.14 -2.09 10.87
CA LYS A 134 -9.93 -2.51 12.04
C LYS A 134 -9.70 -3.97 12.38
N LYS A 135 -9.98 -4.35 13.63
CA LYS A 135 -10.05 -5.78 14.01
C LYS A 135 -11.18 -6.45 13.24
N ALA A 136 -10.91 -7.65 12.75
CA ALA A 136 -11.96 -8.52 12.24
C ALA A 136 -12.82 -9.01 13.41
N ASN A 137 -14.08 -8.60 13.45
CA ASN A 137 -15.00 -8.85 14.56
C ASN A 137 -15.50 -10.30 14.64
N TYR A 138 -15.31 -11.08 13.60
CA TYR A 138 -15.70 -12.51 13.52
C TYR A 138 -14.60 -13.46 14.03
N VAL A 139 -13.32 -13.08 13.99
CA VAL A 139 -12.19 -13.94 14.39
C VAL A 139 -12.29 -14.42 15.85
N PRO A 140 -12.72 -13.62 16.82
CA PRO A 140 -12.89 -14.11 18.19
C PRO A 140 -13.83 -15.31 18.34
N SER A 141 -14.81 -15.45 17.43
CA SER A 141 -15.79 -16.55 17.42
C SER A 141 -15.31 -17.80 16.68
N PHE A 142 -14.10 -17.78 16.09
CA PHE A 142 -13.56 -18.96 15.41
C PHE A 142 -13.03 -20.01 16.40
N PRO A 143 -12.99 -21.29 16.02
CA PRO A 143 -12.28 -22.33 16.75
C PRO A 143 -10.80 -21.99 16.93
N ASP A 144 -10.18 -22.53 17.99
CA ASP A 144 -8.80 -22.18 18.35
C ASP A 144 -7.76 -22.68 17.33
N ASP A 145 -8.02 -23.80 16.66
CA ASP A 145 -7.20 -24.30 15.56
C ASP A 145 -7.20 -23.35 14.35
N THR A 146 -8.36 -22.81 13.99
CA THR A 146 -8.49 -21.78 12.95
C THR A 146 -7.77 -20.49 13.36
N LYS A 147 -7.92 -20.05 14.63
CA LYS A 147 -7.18 -18.88 15.14
C LYS A 147 -5.67 -19.09 15.13
N ALA A 148 -5.20 -20.29 15.45
CA ALA A 148 -3.78 -20.65 15.40
C ALA A 148 -3.25 -20.60 13.95
N SER A 149 -4.00 -21.15 13.01
CA SER A 149 -3.66 -21.15 11.59
C SER A 149 -3.57 -19.73 11.00
N LEU A 150 -4.43 -18.80 11.45
CA LEU A 150 -4.37 -17.39 11.04
C LEU A 150 -3.09 -16.66 11.48
N LYS A 151 -2.38 -17.18 12.48
CA LYS A 151 -1.10 -16.63 12.95
C LYS A 151 0.10 -17.18 12.18
N THR A 152 -0.12 -18.04 11.18
CA THR A 152 0.96 -18.56 10.35
C THR A 152 1.72 -17.38 9.74
N PRO A 153 3.03 -17.23 10.00
CA PRO A 153 3.81 -16.15 9.42
C PRO A 153 3.92 -16.34 7.90
N THR A 154 3.86 -15.25 7.17
CA THR A 154 4.20 -15.26 5.75
C THR A 154 5.70 -15.46 5.59
N ASP A 155 6.10 -16.24 4.60
CA ASP A 155 7.52 -16.49 4.31
C ASP A 155 8.29 -15.18 4.15
N ALA A 156 9.49 -15.13 4.72
CA ALA A 156 10.40 -14.03 4.53
C ALA A 156 10.85 -13.94 3.06
N GLY A 157 11.21 -12.76 2.62
CA GLY A 157 11.72 -12.52 1.28
C GLY A 157 10.89 -11.49 0.51
N ALA A 158 11.45 -11.06 -0.62
CA ALA A 158 10.84 -10.06 -1.48
C ALA A 158 9.53 -10.58 -2.07
N LYS A 159 8.50 -9.74 -2.04
CA LYS A 159 7.21 -9.95 -2.68
C LYS A 159 7.04 -8.90 -3.78
N PRO A 160 7.52 -9.21 -4.99
CA PRO A 160 7.59 -8.20 -6.05
C PRO A 160 6.24 -7.79 -6.62
N TYR A 161 5.17 -8.54 -6.35
CA TYR A 161 3.84 -8.24 -6.87
C TYR A 161 2.92 -7.72 -5.78
N ALA A 162 2.18 -6.66 -6.09
CA ALA A 162 1.10 -6.13 -5.27
C ALA A 162 -0.22 -6.17 -6.04
N ILE A 163 -1.29 -6.55 -5.34
CA ILE A 163 -2.63 -6.64 -5.92
C ILE A 163 -3.61 -5.90 -5.00
N VAL A 164 -4.42 -4.99 -5.56
CA VAL A 164 -5.47 -4.27 -4.85
C VAL A 164 -6.82 -4.66 -5.45
N ILE A 165 -7.73 -5.14 -4.60
CA ILE A 165 -9.07 -5.56 -5.01
C ILE A 165 -10.10 -4.86 -4.12
N PRO A 166 -10.83 -3.85 -4.62
CA PRO A 166 -11.98 -3.30 -3.94
C PRO A 166 -13.16 -4.28 -3.98
N ILE A 167 -13.90 -4.38 -2.88
CA ILE A 167 -15.02 -5.32 -2.74
C ILE A 167 -16.27 -4.55 -2.29
N ARG A 168 -17.37 -4.76 -2.98
CA ARG A 168 -18.70 -4.30 -2.58
C ARG A 168 -19.60 -5.49 -2.28
N LYS A 169 -20.16 -5.51 -1.08
CA LYS A 169 -21.14 -6.50 -0.64
C LYS A 169 -22.53 -6.14 -1.12
N ASP A 170 -23.40 -7.15 -1.20
CA ASP A 170 -24.83 -6.91 -1.36
C ASP A 170 -25.52 -6.56 -0.03
N PRO A 171 -26.74 -6.01 -0.04
CA PRO A 171 -27.47 -5.71 1.19
C PRO A 171 -27.76 -6.95 2.05
N ALA A 172 -27.91 -8.14 1.45
CA ALA A 172 -28.21 -9.37 2.19
C ALA A 172 -27.06 -9.76 3.12
N TRP A 173 -25.80 -9.44 2.74
CA TRP A 173 -24.66 -9.63 3.63
C TRP A 173 -24.80 -8.86 4.94
N TRP A 174 -25.23 -7.60 4.87
CA TRP A 174 -25.35 -6.73 6.04
C TRP A 174 -26.57 -7.05 6.89
N LEU A 175 -27.65 -7.57 6.28
CA LEU A 175 -28.87 -7.99 6.97
C LEU A 175 -28.79 -9.39 7.55
N MET A 176 -27.76 -10.17 7.18
CA MET A 176 -27.54 -11.53 7.69
C MET A 176 -27.30 -11.52 9.20
N ASP A 177 -27.85 -12.52 9.91
CA ASP A 177 -27.57 -12.71 11.32
C ASP A 177 -26.07 -12.97 11.55
N GLN A 178 -25.63 -12.65 12.76
CA GLN A 178 -24.21 -12.73 13.11
C GLN A 178 -23.65 -14.15 13.06
N GLU A 179 -24.42 -15.14 13.48
CA GLU A 179 -23.98 -16.55 13.52
C GLU A 179 -23.71 -17.06 12.09
N THR A 180 -24.66 -16.83 11.18
CA THR A 180 -24.51 -17.20 9.76
C THR A 180 -23.33 -16.50 9.13
N ARG A 181 -23.13 -15.21 9.41
CA ARG A 181 -21.98 -14.46 8.88
C ARG A 181 -20.64 -15.00 9.41
N VAL A 182 -20.56 -15.32 10.70
CA VAL A 182 -19.36 -15.95 11.29
C VAL A 182 -19.06 -17.29 10.63
N ARG A 183 -20.09 -18.11 10.38
CA ARG A 183 -19.96 -19.42 9.72
C ARG A 183 -19.42 -19.29 8.29
N GLN A 184 -19.95 -18.35 7.51
CA GLN A 184 -19.46 -18.06 6.14
C GLN A 184 -18.04 -17.48 6.15
N MET A 185 -17.71 -16.60 7.10
CA MET A 185 -16.36 -16.08 7.24
C MET A 185 -15.36 -17.13 7.71
N LYS A 186 -15.80 -18.13 8.47
CA LYS A 186 -14.94 -19.28 8.78
C LYS A 186 -14.62 -20.10 7.53
N GLU A 187 -15.64 -20.43 6.72
CA GLU A 187 -15.47 -21.14 5.43
C GLU A 187 -14.48 -20.38 4.52
N HIS A 188 -14.67 -19.05 4.38
CA HIS A 188 -13.75 -18.17 3.64
C HIS A 188 -12.32 -18.23 4.20
N THR A 189 -12.19 -18.21 5.53
CA THR A 189 -10.89 -18.24 6.19
C THR A 189 -10.19 -19.57 5.98
N ASP A 190 -10.91 -20.69 6.14
CA ASP A 190 -10.37 -22.04 5.93
C ASP A 190 -9.85 -22.20 4.48
N ALA A 191 -10.58 -21.67 3.50
CA ALA A 191 -10.14 -21.67 2.11
C ALA A 191 -8.88 -20.83 1.86
N ALA A 192 -8.65 -19.77 2.67
CA ALA A 192 -7.48 -18.90 2.55
C ALA A 192 -6.24 -19.42 3.25
N ILE A 193 -6.39 -20.20 4.33
CA ILE A 193 -5.29 -20.68 5.20
C ILE A 193 -4.12 -21.32 4.42
N PRO A 194 -4.34 -22.19 3.41
CA PRO A 194 -3.25 -22.83 2.68
C PRO A 194 -2.27 -21.85 2.02
N TYR A 195 -2.72 -20.63 1.74
CA TYR A 195 -1.98 -19.62 0.99
C TYR A 195 -1.27 -18.57 1.87
N LEU A 196 -1.45 -18.62 3.20
CA LEU A 196 -0.93 -17.59 4.12
C LEU A 196 0.60 -17.51 4.16
N LYS A 197 1.29 -18.60 3.83
CA LYS A 197 2.76 -18.63 3.78
C LYS A 197 3.31 -17.81 2.62
N THR A 198 2.65 -17.85 1.46
CA THR A 198 3.16 -17.24 0.22
C THR A 198 2.52 -15.90 -0.08
N ILE A 199 1.40 -15.57 0.58
CA ILE A 199 0.62 -14.35 0.32
C ILE A 199 0.47 -13.54 1.60
N GLN A 200 1.07 -12.36 1.62
CA GLN A 200 0.80 -11.34 2.63
C GLN A 200 -0.47 -10.59 2.27
N ARG A 201 -1.32 -10.31 3.26
CA ARG A 201 -2.60 -9.62 3.04
C ARG A 201 -2.86 -8.53 4.07
N LYS A 202 -3.61 -7.51 3.67
CA LYS A 202 -4.16 -6.50 4.55
C LYS A 202 -5.58 -6.12 4.09
N LEU A 203 -6.48 -5.97 5.05
CA LEU A 203 -7.86 -5.56 4.82
C LEU A 203 -8.09 -4.15 5.35
N TYR A 204 -8.75 -3.33 4.57
CA TYR A 204 -9.23 -2.01 4.96
C TYR A 204 -10.75 -1.99 4.88
N HIS A 205 -11.39 -1.44 5.90
CA HIS A 205 -12.82 -1.20 5.95
C HIS A 205 -13.11 0.15 5.32
N SER A 206 -13.99 0.18 4.33
CA SER A 206 -14.26 1.35 3.50
C SER A 206 -15.69 1.86 3.59
N ASN A 207 -16.56 1.15 4.31
CA ASN A 207 -17.97 1.53 4.47
C ASN A 207 -18.11 3.00 4.89
N GLY A 208 -18.79 3.80 4.07
CA GLY A 208 -19.00 5.22 4.28
C GLY A 208 -17.79 6.13 4.02
N LEU A 209 -16.64 5.53 3.68
CA LEU A 209 -15.42 6.24 3.25
C LEU A 209 -15.19 6.11 1.75
N ASP A 210 -15.88 5.16 1.11
CA ASP A 210 -15.78 4.83 -0.29
C ASP A 210 -17.10 4.21 -0.79
N ASP A 211 -17.23 4.00 -2.11
CA ASP A 211 -18.33 3.24 -2.73
C ASP A 211 -18.21 1.72 -2.48
N PHE A 212 -17.05 1.27 -2.01
CA PHE A 212 -16.77 -0.11 -1.65
C PHE A 212 -16.88 -0.32 -0.14
N ASP A 213 -17.12 -1.56 0.26
CA ASP A 213 -17.18 -1.94 1.68
C ASP A 213 -15.81 -2.30 2.23
N PHE A 214 -14.95 -2.88 1.37
CA PHE A 214 -13.61 -3.29 1.72
C PHE A 214 -12.62 -3.02 0.58
N ILE A 215 -11.38 -2.72 0.95
CA ILE A 215 -10.24 -2.75 0.06
C ILE A 215 -9.31 -3.86 0.57
N THR A 216 -9.07 -4.87 -0.26
CA THR A 216 -8.11 -5.93 0.03
C THR A 216 -6.81 -5.66 -0.70
N TYR A 217 -5.73 -5.79 0.03
CA TYR A 217 -4.38 -5.61 -0.45
C TYR A 217 -3.57 -6.88 -0.23
N PHE A 218 -2.84 -7.30 -1.26
CA PHE A 218 -2.00 -8.49 -1.22
C PHE A 218 -0.61 -8.19 -1.76
N GLU A 219 0.40 -8.87 -1.18
CA GLU A 219 1.75 -8.95 -1.73
C GLU A 219 2.17 -10.43 -1.84
N THR A 220 2.81 -10.79 -2.94
CA THR A 220 3.28 -12.15 -3.18
C THR A 220 4.46 -12.19 -4.14
N ALA A 221 5.26 -13.25 -4.04
CA ALA A 221 6.21 -13.64 -5.07
C ALA A 221 5.62 -14.69 -6.01
N ASN A 222 4.48 -15.31 -5.65
CA ASN A 222 3.85 -16.42 -6.37
C ASN A 222 2.44 -16.06 -6.84
N LEU A 223 2.32 -15.55 -8.06
CA LEU A 223 1.03 -15.22 -8.66
C LEU A 223 0.17 -16.47 -8.96
N ALA A 224 0.76 -17.66 -9.10
CA ALA A 224 -0.01 -18.89 -9.27
C ALA A 224 -0.75 -19.27 -7.98
N ASP A 225 -0.08 -19.15 -6.82
CA ASP A 225 -0.75 -19.31 -5.51
C ASP A 225 -1.83 -18.26 -5.31
N PHE A 226 -1.57 -17.01 -5.72
CA PHE A 226 -2.57 -15.95 -5.63
C PHE A 226 -3.80 -16.26 -6.50
N ASN A 227 -3.61 -16.71 -7.73
CA ASN A 227 -4.72 -17.13 -8.59
C ASN A 227 -5.49 -18.30 -7.96
N SER A 228 -4.80 -19.29 -7.38
CA SER A 228 -5.43 -20.42 -6.70
C SER A 228 -6.19 -19.99 -5.45
N LEU A 229 -5.68 -19.02 -4.67
CA LEU A 229 -6.41 -18.40 -3.56
C LEU A 229 -7.73 -17.79 -4.04
N ILE A 230 -7.69 -16.98 -5.11
CA ILE A 230 -8.90 -16.33 -5.63
C ILE A 230 -9.91 -17.37 -6.11
N LEU A 231 -9.47 -18.44 -6.80
CA LEU A 231 -10.36 -19.53 -7.20
C LEU A 231 -11.00 -20.26 -6.00
N ALA A 232 -10.23 -20.50 -4.93
CA ALA A 232 -10.75 -21.10 -3.71
C ALA A 232 -11.79 -20.18 -3.04
N LEU A 233 -11.54 -18.87 -2.99
CA LEU A 233 -12.46 -17.89 -2.43
C LEU A 233 -13.74 -17.70 -3.28
N GLN A 234 -13.69 -17.96 -4.57
CA GLN A 234 -14.90 -17.94 -5.43
C GLN A 234 -15.85 -19.12 -5.16
N GLN A 235 -15.37 -20.17 -4.52
CA GLN A 235 -16.17 -21.39 -4.25
C GLN A 235 -16.87 -21.37 -2.88
N VAL A 236 -16.57 -20.40 -2.01
CA VAL A 236 -17.18 -20.29 -0.68
C VAL A 236 -18.49 -19.50 -0.72
N LYS A 237 -19.39 -19.79 0.24
CA LYS A 237 -20.73 -19.18 0.29
C LYS A 237 -20.70 -17.66 0.44
N GLU A 238 -19.69 -17.13 1.13
CA GLU A 238 -19.51 -15.70 1.30
C GLU A 238 -19.40 -14.95 -0.04
N ASN A 239 -18.82 -15.60 -1.08
CA ASN A 239 -18.61 -14.99 -2.38
C ASN A 239 -19.93 -14.62 -3.10
N GLN A 240 -21.03 -15.33 -2.86
CA GLN A 240 -22.34 -14.99 -3.43
C GLN A 240 -22.81 -13.58 -3.03
N HIS A 241 -22.28 -13.04 -1.94
CA HIS A 241 -22.58 -11.70 -1.45
C HIS A 241 -21.64 -10.63 -1.96
N ASN A 242 -20.69 -10.96 -2.85
CA ASN A 242 -19.83 -9.99 -3.51
C ASN A 242 -20.54 -9.44 -4.75
N ARG A 243 -21.27 -8.32 -4.59
CA ARG A 243 -21.90 -7.60 -5.71
C ARG A 243 -20.86 -7.10 -6.71
N ARG A 244 -19.67 -6.74 -6.22
CA ARG A 244 -18.50 -6.36 -7.01
C ARG A 244 -17.23 -6.87 -6.33
N PHE A 245 -16.36 -7.49 -7.10
CA PHE A 245 -15.05 -7.96 -6.70
C PHE A 245 -14.04 -7.47 -7.74
N GLY A 246 -13.20 -6.48 -7.37
CA GLY A 246 -12.39 -5.72 -8.31
C GLY A 246 -13.20 -4.66 -9.07
N ASN A 247 -12.76 -4.35 -10.27
CA ASN A 247 -13.30 -3.33 -11.18
C ASN A 247 -13.05 -1.89 -10.69
N PRO A 248 -11.77 -1.46 -10.76
CA PRO A 248 -10.65 -2.26 -11.27
C PRO A 248 -10.03 -3.18 -10.22
N THR A 249 -9.44 -4.29 -10.65
CA THR A 249 -8.36 -4.95 -9.93
C THR A 249 -7.05 -4.33 -10.39
N LEU A 250 -6.26 -3.82 -9.46
CA LEU A 250 -4.98 -3.20 -9.76
C LEU A 250 -3.84 -4.17 -9.46
N VAL A 251 -3.06 -4.50 -10.47
CA VAL A 251 -1.87 -5.37 -10.35
C VAL A 251 -0.65 -4.55 -10.72
N GLY A 252 0.36 -4.57 -9.87
CA GLY A 252 1.61 -3.86 -10.08
C GLY A 252 2.80 -4.57 -9.45
N THR A 253 3.98 -4.03 -9.69
CA THR A 253 5.22 -4.45 -9.06
C THR A 253 5.63 -3.44 -7.99
N VAL A 254 6.16 -3.95 -6.88
CA VAL A 254 6.63 -3.15 -5.74
C VAL A 254 7.99 -2.57 -6.09
N HIS A 255 8.12 -1.26 -6.06
CA HIS A 255 9.36 -0.55 -6.33
C HIS A 255 9.59 0.61 -5.36
N PRO A 256 10.84 0.91 -5.00
CA PRO A 256 11.17 2.18 -4.39
C PRO A 256 10.74 3.36 -5.27
N LEU A 257 10.42 4.48 -4.65
CA LEU A 257 10.02 5.70 -5.38
C LEU A 257 11.02 6.09 -6.48
N ASP A 258 12.31 6.03 -6.18
CA ASP A 258 13.37 6.42 -7.12
C ASP A 258 13.33 5.60 -8.40
N ASP A 259 13.14 4.28 -8.30
CA ASP A 259 13.05 3.39 -9.48
C ASP A 259 11.84 3.75 -10.35
N ILE A 260 10.71 4.08 -9.73
CA ILE A 260 9.50 4.50 -10.45
C ILE A 260 9.72 5.84 -11.15
N LEU A 261 10.29 6.82 -10.45
CA LEU A 261 10.58 8.13 -11.04
C LEU A 261 11.55 8.00 -12.20
N ASP A 262 12.53 7.11 -12.12
CA ASP A 262 13.45 6.80 -13.22
C ASP A 262 12.72 6.22 -14.44
N VAL A 263 11.71 5.37 -14.24
CA VAL A 263 10.88 4.86 -15.37
C VAL A 263 10.16 5.99 -16.09
N PHE A 264 9.63 6.97 -15.35
CA PHE A 264 8.92 8.10 -15.94
C PHE A 264 9.87 9.16 -16.51
N ALA A 265 11.09 9.30 -15.98
CA ALA A 265 12.09 10.25 -16.49
C ALA A 265 12.74 9.83 -17.81
N ARG A 266 12.83 8.52 -18.09
CA ARG A 266 13.41 7.97 -19.35
C ARG A 266 12.49 8.18 -20.53
#